data_cc587e7feca70b52a68fefa7c1a02d9b
#
_entry.id   cc587e7feca70b52a68fefa7c1a02d9b
#
_cell.length_a   1.000
_cell.length_b   1.000
_cell.length_c   1.000
_cell.angle_alpha   90.00
_cell.angle_beta   90.00
_cell.angle_gamma   90.00
#
_symmetry.space_group_name_H-M   'P 1'
#
loop_
_entity.id
_entity.type
_entity.pdbx_description
1 polymer ?
#
loop_
_entity_poly.entity_id
_entity_poly.type
_entity_poly.pdbx_seq_one_letter_code
_entity_poly.pdbx_strand_id
1 'polypeptide(L)'
;IFSLCLQEHDVETPHGRIHCTMKGVPKGDRPVILTFHDIGLNHKTCYSTLFNHEDMHEIMQYFAVCHVDAPGQQEGANTFSTGYEYPSMDQVSETLPLILKHFGVKSVIGMGVGAGAYVLAKFAVDYPQLVEGLVLININPCAEGWADWAAHKITGWTHAMPDTLITHLFGKEEIQQNHDLIATYRHHILNDMNQFNLHLFVKSYNSRRDLEIERPIPGGAINARTLKCPSLLVVGDSSPAVDAVVSLSWLYSLCYLLNPAKLTEACKYFIQGMGYMPAASMTRLVRSRTASGSSVTSFDGNRSRSHTNEGNRSRSHTNEGPRSRSHTGDHQRVRAHTETMETTNNSTMDQATLKSAEVSC
;
A
#
# COMPACT_ATOMS: atom_id res chain seq x y z
N ILE A 1 5.24 -26.49 7.06
CA ILE A 1 6.02 -25.49 7.83
C ILE A 1 7.06 -24.95 6.85
N PHE A 2 6.76 -23.87 6.14
CA PHE A 2 7.76 -23.17 5.33
C PHE A 2 8.65 -22.37 6.29
N SER A 3 9.84 -22.88 6.58
CA SER A 3 10.90 -22.07 7.16
C SER A 3 11.19 -20.96 6.15
N LEU A 4 10.66 -19.75 6.40
CA LEU A 4 11.01 -18.57 5.62
C LEU A 4 12.51 -18.33 5.84
N CYS A 5 13.31 -18.57 4.81
CA CYS A 5 14.73 -18.31 4.85
C CYS A 5 14.90 -16.80 5.07
N LEU A 6 15.38 -16.41 6.24
CA LEU A 6 15.74 -15.05 6.60
C LEU A 6 17.24 -14.90 6.32
N GLN A 7 17.61 -13.94 5.53
CA GLN A 7 19.00 -13.65 5.18
C GLN A 7 19.27 -12.16 5.43
N GLU A 8 20.22 -11.89 6.29
CA GLU A 8 20.71 -10.53 6.57
C GLU A 8 21.98 -10.28 5.75
N HIS A 9 22.03 -9.17 5.07
CA HIS A 9 23.12 -8.74 4.21
C HIS A 9 23.46 -7.28 4.46
N ASP A 10 24.75 -7.00 4.51
CA ASP A 10 25.27 -5.65 4.46
C ASP A 10 25.76 -5.36 3.03
N VAL A 11 25.06 -4.51 2.32
CA VAL A 11 25.36 -4.15 0.93
C VAL A 11 26.27 -2.91 0.91
N GLU A 12 27.48 -3.05 0.37
CA GLU A 12 28.39 -1.93 0.19
C GLU A 12 27.91 -1.05 -0.97
N THR A 13 27.81 0.24 -0.72
CA THR A 13 27.43 1.25 -1.71
C THR A 13 28.39 2.44 -1.68
N PRO A 14 28.41 3.28 -2.72
CA PRO A 14 29.21 4.50 -2.72
C PRO A 14 28.90 5.47 -1.57
N HIS A 15 27.68 5.34 -0.99
CA HIS A 15 27.18 6.18 0.10
C HIS A 15 27.22 5.48 1.46
N GLY A 16 27.98 4.40 1.58
CA GLY A 16 28.13 3.61 2.79
C GLY A 16 27.42 2.27 2.74
N ARG A 17 27.50 1.56 3.85
CA ARG A 17 26.92 0.22 4.02
C ARG A 17 25.44 0.31 4.37
N ILE A 18 24.62 -0.44 3.67
CA ILE A 18 23.18 -0.54 3.86
C ILE A 18 22.83 -1.94 4.36
N HIS A 19 22.16 -2.00 5.50
CA HIS A 19 21.67 -3.27 6.04
C HIS A 19 20.37 -3.67 5.37
N CYS A 20 20.29 -4.91 4.89
CA CYS A 20 19.12 -5.44 4.20
C CYS A 20 18.77 -6.83 4.75
N THR A 21 17.49 -7.07 4.97
CA THR A 21 16.98 -8.37 5.41
C THR A 21 16.06 -8.94 4.33
N MET A 22 16.49 -10.04 3.69
CA MET A 22 15.68 -10.76 2.71
C MET A 22 14.87 -11.85 3.40
N LYS A 23 13.56 -11.81 3.26
CA LYS A 23 12.62 -12.81 3.77
C LYS A 23 11.96 -13.56 2.60
N GLY A 24 12.25 -14.85 2.50
CA GLY A 24 11.82 -15.69 1.38
C GLY A 24 12.78 -15.65 0.19
N VAL A 25 12.39 -16.30 -0.90
CA VAL A 25 13.19 -16.39 -2.13
C VAL A 25 12.40 -15.74 -3.27
N PRO A 26 13.03 -14.85 -4.05
CA PRO A 26 12.41 -14.30 -5.24
C PRO A 26 11.88 -15.38 -6.19
N LYS A 27 10.66 -15.22 -6.70
CA LYS A 27 9.98 -16.26 -7.50
C LYS A 27 9.89 -15.86 -8.97
N GLY A 28 10.78 -16.37 -9.78
CA GLY A 28 10.79 -16.12 -11.22
C GLY A 28 10.91 -14.62 -11.55
N ASP A 29 10.02 -14.14 -12.41
CA ASP A 29 9.98 -12.72 -12.82
C ASP A 29 9.05 -11.85 -11.96
N ARG A 30 8.57 -12.37 -10.82
CA ARG A 30 7.73 -11.59 -9.91
C ARG A 30 8.55 -10.51 -9.20
N PRO A 31 7.97 -9.31 -9.00
CA PRO A 31 8.65 -8.29 -8.22
C PRO A 31 8.81 -8.74 -6.76
N VAL A 32 9.83 -8.21 -6.10
CA VAL A 32 10.04 -8.35 -4.66
C VAL A 32 9.35 -7.18 -3.96
N ILE A 33 8.76 -7.38 -2.79
CA ILE A 33 8.30 -6.27 -1.96
C ILE A 33 9.53 -5.64 -1.30
N LEU A 34 9.84 -4.42 -1.68
CA LEU A 34 10.95 -3.64 -1.11
C LEU A 34 10.40 -2.69 -0.05
N THR A 35 10.80 -2.84 1.20
CA THR A 35 10.32 -1.96 2.28
C THR A 35 11.39 -0.99 2.73
N PHE A 36 10.96 0.21 3.12
CA PHE A 36 11.83 1.21 3.73
C PHE A 36 11.08 1.94 4.87
N HIS A 37 11.69 1.99 6.05
CA HIS A 37 11.08 2.46 7.29
C HIS A 37 11.12 4.00 7.46
N ASP A 38 10.41 4.50 8.47
CA ASP A 38 10.41 5.92 8.85
C ASP A 38 11.56 6.27 9.80
N ILE A 39 11.79 7.57 10.03
CA ILE A 39 12.74 8.09 11.03
C ILE A 39 12.33 7.61 12.44
N GLY A 40 13.33 7.31 13.26
CA GLY A 40 13.11 6.78 14.62
C GLY A 40 12.69 5.32 14.68
N LEU A 41 12.65 4.62 13.53
CA LEU A 41 12.31 3.21 13.41
C LEU A 41 13.41 2.45 12.65
N ASN A 42 13.27 1.13 12.62
CA ASN A 42 13.96 0.22 11.70
C ASN A 42 12.93 -0.73 11.07
N HIS A 43 13.37 -1.63 10.20
CA HIS A 43 12.43 -2.55 9.54
C HIS A 43 11.64 -3.42 10.52
N LYS A 44 12.23 -3.82 11.66
CA LYS A 44 11.55 -4.65 12.67
C LYS A 44 10.42 -3.89 13.34
N THR A 45 10.70 -2.71 13.86
CA THR A 45 9.72 -1.89 14.57
C THR A 45 8.65 -1.29 13.66
N CYS A 46 9.02 -1.00 12.40
CA CYS A 46 8.09 -0.45 11.42
C CYS A 46 7.15 -1.51 10.81
N TYR A 47 7.65 -2.71 10.54
CA TYR A 47 6.94 -3.66 9.69
C TYR A 47 6.57 -4.99 10.34
N SER A 48 7.12 -5.34 11.53
CA SER A 48 6.85 -6.66 12.13
C SER A 48 5.37 -6.90 12.39
N THR A 49 4.64 -5.90 12.87
CA THR A 49 3.20 -6.01 13.14
C THR A 49 2.43 -6.34 11.86
N LEU A 50 2.74 -5.66 10.75
CA LEU A 50 2.08 -5.87 9.46
C LEU A 50 2.43 -7.25 8.87
N PHE A 51 3.72 -7.57 8.76
CA PHE A 51 4.16 -8.81 8.11
C PHE A 51 3.96 -10.08 8.94
N ASN A 52 3.66 -9.95 10.24
CA ASN A 52 3.24 -11.05 11.09
C ASN A 52 1.72 -11.18 11.22
N HIS A 53 0.95 -10.26 10.61
CA HIS A 53 -0.50 -10.36 10.59
C HIS A 53 -0.95 -11.56 9.75
N GLU A 54 -1.99 -12.26 10.21
CA GLU A 54 -2.44 -13.52 9.59
C GLU A 54 -2.79 -13.33 8.11
N ASP A 55 -3.53 -12.29 7.77
CA ASP A 55 -3.94 -12.00 6.39
C ASP A 55 -2.76 -11.66 5.45
N MET A 56 -1.65 -11.16 6.02
CA MET A 56 -0.45 -10.86 5.24
C MET A 56 0.24 -12.13 4.74
N HIS A 57 0.03 -13.26 5.40
CA HIS A 57 0.59 -14.54 4.97
C HIS A 57 0.13 -14.94 3.56
N GLU A 58 -1.08 -14.56 3.15
CA GLU A 58 -1.56 -14.83 1.79
C GLU A 58 -0.70 -14.09 0.75
N ILE A 59 -0.40 -12.81 0.99
CA ILE A 59 0.48 -12.02 0.11
C ILE A 59 1.89 -12.61 0.10
N MET A 60 2.42 -12.99 1.25
CA MET A 60 3.76 -13.57 1.41
C MET A 60 3.96 -14.91 0.71
N GLN A 61 2.89 -15.63 0.35
CA GLN A 61 2.98 -16.84 -0.48
C GLN A 61 3.44 -16.52 -1.91
N TYR A 62 3.21 -15.31 -2.39
CA TYR A 62 3.50 -14.89 -3.76
C TYR A 62 4.80 -14.11 -3.88
N PHE A 63 5.26 -13.45 -2.82
CA PHE A 63 6.39 -12.52 -2.86
C PHE A 63 7.47 -12.87 -1.85
N ALA A 64 8.71 -12.59 -2.20
CA ALA A 64 9.77 -12.37 -1.23
C ALA A 64 9.74 -10.90 -0.79
N VAL A 65 10.28 -10.61 0.38
CA VAL A 65 10.37 -9.25 0.94
C VAL A 65 11.81 -8.91 1.22
N CYS A 66 12.25 -7.76 0.74
CA CYS A 66 13.53 -7.17 1.06
C CYS A 66 13.29 -5.95 1.95
N HIS A 67 13.62 -6.06 3.22
CA HIS A 67 13.59 -4.95 4.15
C HIS A 67 14.92 -4.21 4.08
N VAL A 68 14.87 -2.89 3.89
CA VAL A 68 16.05 -2.02 3.86
C VAL A 68 16.03 -1.12 5.09
N ASP A 69 17.09 -1.13 5.86
CA ASP A 69 17.31 -0.16 6.93
C ASP A 69 18.15 1.02 6.43
N ALA A 70 17.73 2.23 6.80
CA ALA A 70 18.53 3.41 6.54
C ALA A 70 19.92 3.27 7.17
N PRO A 71 20.97 3.88 6.63
CA PRO A 71 22.34 3.71 7.14
C PRO A 71 22.43 3.88 8.65
N GLY A 72 22.91 2.87 9.35
CA GLY A 72 23.11 2.88 10.80
C GLY A 72 21.84 2.89 11.66
N GLN A 73 20.67 2.51 11.09
CA GLN A 73 19.40 2.42 11.84
C GLN A 73 19.00 0.99 12.19
N GLN A 74 19.69 -0.03 11.68
CA GLN A 74 19.46 -1.41 12.05
C GLN A 74 19.73 -1.64 13.54
N GLU A 75 19.10 -2.65 14.10
CA GLU A 75 19.33 -3.05 15.50
C GLU A 75 20.81 -3.38 15.74
N GLY A 76 21.37 -2.89 16.84
CA GLY A 76 22.77 -3.09 17.18
C GLY A 76 23.76 -2.36 16.29
N ALA A 77 23.34 -1.33 15.54
CA ALA A 77 24.21 -0.54 14.69
C ALA A 77 25.36 0.11 15.46
N ASN A 78 26.59 -0.05 14.95
CA ASN A 78 27.74 0.67 15.48
C ASN A 78 27.62 2.17 15.21
N THR A 79 28.08 2.98 16.14
CA THR A 79 28.16 4.43 15.97
C THR A 79 29.12 4.79 14.83
N PHE A 80 28.67 5.62 13.91
CA PHE A 80 29.52 6.15 12.85
C PHE A 80 30.69 6.95 13.41
N SER A 81 31.78 6.97 12.66
CA SER A 81 32.97 7.76 13.04
C SER A 81 32.66 9.27 13.09
N THR A 82 33.38 9.98 13.94
CA THR A 82 33.28 11.43 13.98
C THR A 82 33.64 12.01 12.60
N GLY A 83 32.78 12.86 12.06
CA GLY A 83 32.96 13.43 10.71
C GLY A 83 32.38 12.60 9.58
N TYR A 84 31.65 11.50 9.89
CA TYR A 84 30.89 10.76 8.89
C TYR A 84 29.85 11.66 8.22
N GLU A 85 29.92 11.75 6.90
CA GLU A 85 28.91 12.45 6.10
C GLU A 85 27.75 11.50 5.79
N TYR A 86 26.62 11.73 6.44
CA TYR A 86 25.42 10.95 6.21
C TYR A 86 24.85 11.25 4.81
N PRO A 87 24.49 10.23 4.02
CA PRO A 87 23.94 10.44 2.68
C PRO A 87 22.66 11.27 2.71
N SER A 88 22.46 12.11 1.71
CA SER A 88 21.19 12.81 1.49
C SER A 88 20.09 11.80 1.13
N MET A 89 18.82 12.19 1.24
CA MET A 89 17.71 11.31 0.85
C MET A 89 17.75 10.92 -0.63
N ASP A 90 18.27 11.79 -1.49
CA ASP A 90 18.54 11.47 -2.90
C ASP A 90 19.61 10.36 -3.03
N GLN A 91 20.72 10.48 -2.32
CA GLN A 91 21.78 9.47 -2.31
C GLN A 91 21.33 8.14 -1.70
N VAL A 92 20.48 8.17 -0.66
CA VAL A 92 19.86 6.95 -0.12
C VAL A 92 19.00 6.27 -1.19
N SER A 93 18.20 7.04 -1.94
CA SER A 93 17.40 6.49 -3.06
C SER A 93 18.29 5.86 -4.15
N GLU A 94 19.44 6.47 -4.47
CA GLU A 94 20.42 5.98 -5.44
C GLU A 94 21.09 4.65 -5.03
N THR A 95 21.01 4.25 -3.76
CA THR A 95 21.52 2.94 -3.31
C THR A 95 20.60 1.78 -3.67
N LEU A 96 19.30 2.03 -3.84
CA LEU A 96 18.30 0.97 -4.04
C LEU A 96 18.55 0.13 -5.31
N PRO A 97 18.91 0.70 -6.47
CA PRO A 97 19.29 -0.12 -7.64
C PRO A 97 20.47 -1.07 -7.35
N LEU A 98 21.40 -0.67 -6.50
CA LEU A 98 22.56 -1.50 -6.13
C LEU A 98 22.14 -2.66 -5.22
N ILE A 99 21.20 -2.41 -4.31
CA ILE A 99 20.58 -3.45 -3.47
C ILE A 99 19.86 -4.47 -4.35
N LEU A 100 19.03 -4.00 -5.30
CA LEU A 100 18.35 -4.89 -6.24
C LEU A 100 19.33 -5.75 -7.03
N LYS A 101 20.41 -5.14 -7.52
CA LYS A 101 21.47 -5.84 -8.24
C LYS A 101 22.16 -6.89 -7.36
N HIS A 102 22.43 -6.57 -6.08
CA HIS A 102 23.05 -7.50 -5.12
C HIS A 102 22.22 -8.77 -4.95
N PHE A 103 20.90 -8.64 -4.84
CA PHE A 103 19.98 -9.76 -4.69
C PHE A 103 19.50 -10.37 -6.02
N GLY A 104 19.94 -9.85 -7.17
CA GLY A 104 19.48 -10.31 -8.49
C GLY A 104 17.99 -10.04 -8.74
N VAL A 105 17.42 -9.02 -8.09
CA VAL A 105 16.02 -8.62 -8.21
C VAL A 105 15.84 -7.72 -9.43
N LYS A 106 14.87 -8.03 -10.30
CA LYS A 106 14.61 -7.28 -11.54
C LYS A 106 13.73 -6.06 -11.33
N SER A 107 12.69 -6.21 -10.50
CA SER A 107 11.74 -5.13 -10.19
C SER A 107 11.13 -5.31 -8.81
N VAL A 108 10.53 -4.24 -8.28
CA VAL A 108 9.96 -4.22 -6.94
C VAL A 108 8.57 -3.60 -6.90
N ILE A 109 7.80 -4.00 -5.87
CA ILE A 109 6.70 -3.22 -5.31
C ILE A 109 7.25 -2.54 -4.07
N GLY A 110 7.39 -1.22 -4.11
CA GLY A 110 7.89 -0.46 -2.96
C GLY A 110 6.79 -0.27 -1.91
N MET A 111 7.13 -0.51 -0.63
CA MET A 111 6.27 -0.21 0.51
C MET A 111 7.06 0.65 1.50
N GLY A 112 6.70 1.91 1.64
CA GLY A 112 7.41 2.86 2.48
C GLY A 112 6.51 3.55 3.49
N VAL A 113 7.10 3.89 4.65
CA VAL A 113 6.43 4.68 5.70
C VAL A 113 7.24 5.96 5.91
N GLY A 114 6.59 7.11 5.94
CA GLY A 114 7.18 8.42 6.21
C GLY A 114 8.40 8.73 5.35
N ALA A 115 9.58 8.78 5.95
CA ALA A 115 10.86 8.97 5.24
C ALA A 115 11.11 7.88 4.21
N GLY A 116 10.76 6.62 4.52
CA GLY A 116 10.86 5.51 3.58
C GLY A 116 9.92 5.66 2.39
N ALA A 117 8.72 6.21 2.59
CA ALA A 117 7.80 6.52 1.51
C ALA A 117 8.37 7.60 0.58
N TYR A 118 9.02 8.63 1.13
CA TYR A 118 9.73 9.65 0.35
C TYR A 118 10.85 9.02 -0.50
N VAL A 119 11.73 8.20 0.11
CA VAL A 119 12.84 7.53 -0.58
C VAL A 119 12.35 6.64 -1.72
N LEU A 120 11.29 5.85 -1.49
CA LEU A 120 10.74 4.95 -2.51
C LEU A 120 10.00 5.70 -3.62
N ALA A 121 9.30 6.81 -3.31
CA ALA A 121 8.70 7.66 -4.33
C ALA A 121 9.77 8.32 -5.22
N LYS A 122 10.86 8.81 -4.62
CA LYS A 122 12.02 9.34 -5.34
C LYS A 122 12.64 8.28 -6.24
N PHE A 123 12.84 7.06 -5.70
CA PHE A 123 13.35 5.93 -6.46
C PHE A 123 12.48 5.59 -7.68
N ALA A 124 11.15 5.61 -7.53
CA ALA A 124 10.24 5.33 -8.64
C ALA A 124 10.23 6.42 -9.72
N VAL A 125 10.47 7.67 -9.33
CA VAL A 125 10.61 8.78 -10.29
C VAL A 125 11.91 8.66 -11.10
N ASP A 126 13.02 8.32 -10.41
CA ASP A 126 14.35 8.29 -11.03
C ASP A 126 14.60 6.95 -11.79
N TYR A 127 14.03 5.84 -11.32
CA TYR A 127 14.21 4.49 -11.89
C TYR A 127 12.87 3.80 -12.19
N PRO A 128 12.00 4.39 -13.01
CA PRO A 128 10.64 3.89 -13.23
C PRO A 128 10.59 2.47 -13.78
N GLN A 129 11.64 2.00 -14.44
CA GLN A 129 11.74 0.64 -14.99
C GLN A 129 11.98 -0.44 -13.91
N LEU A 130 12.34 -0.05 -12.68
CA LEU A 130 12.60 -0.97 -11.58
C LEU A 130 11.43 -1.06 -10.60
N VAL A 131 10.38 -0.21 -10.74
CA VAL A 131 9.27 -0.11 -9.80
C VAL A 131 7.95 -0.43 -10.49
N GLU A 132 7.34 -1.55 -10.11
CA GLU A 132 6.06 -2.02 -10.64
C GLU A 132 4.86 -1.35 -9.94
N GLY A 133 5.02 -0.98 -8.67
CA GLY A 133 3.98 -0.33 -7.88
C GLY A 133 4.52 0.22 -6.57
N LEU A 134 3.74 1.10 -5.94
CA LEU A 134 4.10 1.72 -4.66
C LEU A 134 2.94 1.66 -3.66
N VAL A 135 3.26 1.38 -2.41
CA VAL A 135 2.41 1.60 -1.23
C VAL A 135 3.12 2.63 -0.36
N LEU A 136 2.57 3.84 -0.32
CA LEU A 136 3.18 4.99 0.35
C LEU A 136 2.33 5.38 1.56
N ILE A 137 2.86 5.11 2.75
CA ILE A 137 2.17 5.30 4.03
C ILE A 137 2.72 6.56 4.68
N ASN A 138 1.84 7.51 5.03
CA ASN A 138 2.19 8.78 5.68
C ASN A 138 3.32 9.54 4.96
N ILE A 139 3.31 9.55 3.63
CA ILE A 139 4.33 10.27 2.86
C ILE A 139 4.22 11.78 3.06
N ASN A 140 5.35 12.44 3.31
CA ASN A 140 5.47 13.89 3.20
C ASN A 140 6.39 14.23 2.00
N PRO A 141 5.83 14.64 0.86
CA PRO A 141 6.60 14.93 -0.35
C PRO A 141 7.35 16.26 -0.30
N CYS A 142 6.95 17.15 0.60
CA CYS A 142 7.51 18.47 0.74
C CYS A 142 8.62 18.51 1.79
N ALA A 143 9.62 19.33 1.57
CA ALA A 143 10.58 19.69 2.61
C ALA A 143 9.91 20.57 3.66
N GLU A 144 10.38 20.49 4.91
CA GLU A 144 9.92 21.43 5.93
C GLU A 144 10.34 22.87 5.56
N GLY A 145 9.45 23.82 5.81
CA GLY A 145 9.73 25.23 5.57
C GLY A 145 10.92 25.71 6.44
N TRP A 146 11.68 26.65 5.91
CA TRP A 146 12.84 27.23 6.62
C TRP A 146 12.51 27.73 8.04
N ALA A 147 11.32 28.24 8.24
CA ALA A 147 10.87 28.75 9.54
C ALA A 147 10.70 27.63 10.59
N ASP A 148 10.16 26.47 10.18
CA ASP A 148 9.98 25.31 11.06
C ASP A 148 11.34 24.69 11.42
N TRP A 149 12.23 24.58 10.45
CA TRP A 149 13.59 24.13 10.68
C TRP A 149 14.35 25.05 11.66
N ALA A 150 14.20 26.39 11.55
CA ALA A 150 14.83 27.33 12.44
C ALA A 150 14.28 27.24 13.88
N ALA A 151 13.00 27.02 14.05
CA ALA A 151 12.37 26.85 15.35
C ALA A 151 12.91 25.60 16.07
N HIS A 152 13.07 24.49 15.38
CA HIS A 152 13.66 23.26 15.92
C HIS A 152 15.14 23.43 16.32
N LYS A 153 15.90 24.28 15.62
CA LYS A 153 17.32 24.54 15.91
C LYS A 153 17.54 25.35 17.19
N ILE A 154 16.58 26.16 17.59
CA ILE A 154 16.68 27.04 18.77
C ILE A 154 16.39 26.27 20.08
N THR A 155 15.66 25.16 20.05
CA THR A 155 15.18 24.44 21.25
C THR A 155 16.12 23.37 21.80
N GLY A 156 17.34 23.19 21.29
CA GLY A 156 18.32 22.25 21.83
C GLY A 156 17.99 20.79 21.59
N TRP A 157 18.47 20.23 20.52
CA TRP A 157 18.15 18.94 19.94
C TRP A 157 18.28 17.70 20.83
N THR A 158 19.11 17.72 21.85
CA THR A 158 19.47 16.50 22.60
C THR A 158 18.41 15.99 23.57
N HIS A 159 17.57 16.87 24.11
CA HIS A 159 16.50 16.47 25.04
C HIS A 159 15.11 16.38 24.39
N ALA A 160 14.92 17.06 23.27
CA ALA A 160 13.63 17.14 22.57
C ALA A 160 13.46 16.12 21.44
N MET A 161 14.55 15.44 21.00
CA MET A 161 14.50 14.54 19.83
C MET A 161 13.48 13.40 19.97
N PRO A 162 13.39 12.67 21.08
CA PRO A 162 12.37 11.61 21.23
C PRO A 162 10.94 12.15 21.15
N ASP A 163 10.67 13.32 21.73
CA ASP A 163 9.35 13.95 21.67
C ASP A 163 9.01 14.43 20.27
N THR A 164 9.99 14.98 19.54
CA THR A 164 9.82 15.37 18.13
C THR A 164 9.51 14.15 17.25
N LEU A 165 10.21 13.04 17.45
CA LEU A 165 9.94 11.81 16.72
C LEU A 165 8.57 11.21 17.08
N ILE A 166 8.17 11.23 18.33
CA ILE A 166 6.85 10.80 18.76
C ILE A 166 5.76 11.64 18.07
N THR A 167 5.91 12.97 18.00
CA THR A 167 4.94 13.84 17.32
C THR A 167 4.98 13.71 15.78
N HIS A 168 6.08 13.23 15.22
CA HIS A 168 6.17 12.87 13.81
C HIS A 168 5.45 11.56 13.49
N LEU A 169 5.57 10.56 14.36
CA LEU A 169 5.00 9.23 14.15
C LEU A 169 3.51 9.14 14.48
N PHE A 170 3.05 9.90 15.49
CA PHE A 170 1.70 9.78 16.06
C PHE A 170 0.97 11.11 16.10
N GLY A 171 -0.32 11.06 15.86
CA GLY A 171 -1.20 12.20 16.04
C GLY A 171 -1.39 12.60 17.52
N LYS A 172 -1.84 13.82 17.75
CA LYS A 172 -2.04 14.36 19.10
C LYS A 172 -3.01 13.52 19.93
N GLU A 173 -4.07 13.01 19.31
CA GLU A 173 -5.08 12.17 19.96
C GLU A 173 -4.50 10.81 20.33
N GLU A 174 -3.72 10.19 19.45
CA GLU A 174 -3.05 8.91 19.72
C GLU A 174 -2.06 9.02 20.88
N ILE A 175 -1.28 10.11 20.93
CA ILE A 175 -0.34 10.38 22.02
C ILE A 175 -1.08 10.47 23.36
N GLN A 176 -2.27 11.06 23.38
CA GLN A 176 -3.08 11.21 24.60
C GLN A 176 -3.82 9.94 25.03
N GLN A 177 -4.21 9.10 24.09
CA GLN A 177 -5.04 7.92 24.35
C GLN A 177 -4.25 6.63 24.56
N ASN A 178 -3.06 6.52 23.97
CA ASN A 178 -2.28 5.28 23.89
C ASN A 178 -0.93 5.38 24.64
N HIS A 179 -0.97 5.72 25.93
CA HIS A 179 0.23 5.96 26.72
C HIS A 179 1.24 4.81 26.71
N ASP A 180 0.79 3.56 26.77
CA ASP A 180 1.66 2.37 26.78
C ASP A 180 2.37 2.21 25.41
N LEU A 181 1.65 2.43 24.31
CA LEU A 181 2.23 2.41 22.97
C LEU A 181 3.29 3.49 22.83
N ILE A 182 2.97 4.71 23.22
CA ILE A 182 3.90 5.86 23.18
C ILE A 182 5.13 5.61 24.05
N ALA A 183 4.94 5.05 25.25
CA ALA A 183 6.04 4.67 26.13
C ALA A 183 6.96 3.62 25.49
N THR A 184 6.39 2.63 24.79
CA THR A 184 7.14 1.59 24.09
C THR A 184 7.99 2.19 22.95
N TYR A 185 7.40 3.06 22.12
CA TYR A 185 8.14 3.72 21.05
C TYR A 185 9.21 4.67 21.57
N ARG A 186 8.90 5.41 22.66
CA ARG A 186 9.87 6.26 23.33
C ARG A 186 11.05 5.46 23.87
N HIS A 187 10.77 4.31 24.50
CA HIS A 187 11.81 3.40 24.97
C HIS A 187 12.68 2.90 23.82
N HIS A 188 12.06 2.47 22.73
CA HIS A 188 12.79 2.05 21.53
C HIS A 188 13.72 3.14 20.98
N ILE A 189 13.18 4.35 20.81
CA ILE A 189 13.96 5.49 20.30
C ILE A 189 15.15 5.80 21.22
N LEU A 190 14.98 5.73 22.54
CA LEU A 190 16.02 6.12 23.50
C LEU A 190 17.07 5.02 23.73
N ASN A 191 16.67 3.75 23.73
CA ASN A 191 17.50 2.65 24.22
C ASN A 191 17.94 1.66 23.16
N ASP A 192 17.15 1.44 22.10
CA ASP A 192 17.43 0.45 21.08
C ASP A 192 18.09 1.06 19.84
N MET A 193 17.83 2.35 19.58
CA MET A 193 18.40 3.07 18.44
C MET A 193 19.73 3.74 18.82
N ASN A 194 20.70 3.68 17.90
CA ASN A 194 21.94 4.45 18.06
C ASN A 194 21.67 5.95 17.90
N GLN A 195 21.75 6.70 19.01
CA GLN A 195 21.36 8.10 19.08
C GLN A 195 22.14 9.01 18.14
N PHE A 196 23.43 8.74 17.96
CA PHE A 196 24.27 9.53 17.04
C PHE A 196 23.86 9.30 15.58
N ASN A 197 23.70 8.04 15.19
CA ASN A 197 23.28 7.69 13.83
C ASN A 197 21.87 8.18 13.54
N LEU A 198 20.94 8.07 14.51
CA LEU A 198 19.57 8.56 14.42
C LEU A 198 19.54 10.08 14.18
N HIS A 199 20.37 10.84 14.93
CA HIS A 199 20.49 12.28 14.72
C HIS A 199 20.92 12.62 13.29
N LEU A 200 21.88 11.87 12.73
CA LEU A 200 22.34 12.08 11.36
C LEU A 200 21.24 11.79 10.33
N PHE A 201 20.47 10.71 10.54
CA PHE A 201 19.36 10.36 9.65
C PHE A 201 18.26 11.42 9.70
N VAL A 202 17.81 11.84 10.88
CA VAL A 202 16.81 12.90 11.07
C VAL A 202 17.28 14.21 10.41
N LYS A 203 18.55 14.59 10.60
CA LYS A 203 19.13 15.78 9.97
C LYS A 203 19.08 15.69 8.44
N SER A 204 19.45 14.53 7.89
CA SER A 204 19.40 14.30 6.44
C SER A 204 17.97 14.36 5.91
N TYR A 205 17.00 13.74 6.59
CA TYR A 205 15.60 13.79 6.21
C TYR A 205 15.03 15.21 6.23
N ASN A 206 15.34 16.00 7.27
CA ASN A 206 14.86 17.39 7.38
C ASN A 206 15.50 18.33 6.35
N SER A 207 16.68 17.98 5.82
CA SER A 207 17.34 18.76 4.75
C SER A 207 17.02 18.26 3.33
N ARG A 208 16.04 17.35 3.17
CA ARG A 208 15.61 16.84 1.87
C ARG A 208 15.02 17.94 1.00
N ARG A 209 14.98 17.70 -0.29
CA ARG A 209 14.30 18.57 -1.26
C ARG A 209 12.86 18.10 -1.46
N ASP A 210 12.01 18.95 -2.01
CA ASP A 210 10.68 18.56 -2.46
C ASP A 210 10.79 17.48 -3.55
N LEU A 211 9.86 16.52 -3.54
CA LEU A 211 9.82 15.48 -4.57
C LEU A 211 9.45 16.03 -5.95
N GLU A 212 8.78 17.19 -6.00
CA GLU A 212 8.33 17.87 -7.24
C GLU A 212 7.61 16.90 -8.20
N ILE A 213 6.73 16.05 -7.65
CA ILE A 213 5.96 15.11 -8.46
C ILE A 213 4.84 15.87 -9.15
N GLU A 214 4.86 15.86 -10.49
CA GLU A 214 3.88 16.52 -11.32
C GLU A 214 2.69 15.59 -11.63
N ARG A 215 1.51 16.20 -11.79
CA ARG A 215 0.33 15.48 -12.25
C ARG A 215 0.51 15.10 -13.73
N PRO A 216 0.28 13.83 -14.12
CA PRO A 216 0.25 13.46 -15.53
C PRO A 216 -0.86 14.23 -16.26
N ILE A 217 -0.49 15.07 -17.21
CA ILE A 217 -1.42 15.81 -18.07
C ILE A 217 -1.41 15.14 -19.44
N PRO A 218 -2.56 14.78 -20.03
CA PRO A 218 -2.61 14.26 -21.40
C PRO A 218 -1.97 15.26 -22.36
N GLY A 219 -0.93 14.84 -23.09
CA GLY A 219 -0.15 15.72 -23.97
C GLY A 219 0.88 16.61 -23.27
N GLY A 220 1.12 16.41 -21.97
CA GLY A 220 2.13 17.15 -21.20
C GLY A 220 3.57 16.82 -21.60
N ALA A 221 4.52 17.52 -20.98
CA ALA A 221 5.94 17.38 -21.29
C ALA A 221 6.44 15.95 -21.08
N ILE A 222 7.23 15.43 -22.01
CA ILE A 222 7.82 14.08 -21.99
C ILE A 222 8.72 13.90 -20.75
N ASN A 223 9.29 14.99 -20.25
CA ASN A 223 10.20 15.01 -19.10
C ASN A 223 9.53 15.36 -17.78
N ALA A 224 8.19 15.34 -17.70
CA ALA A 224 7.47 15.59 -16.44
C ALA A 224 7.89 14.57 -15.37
N ARG A 225 8.19 15.04 -14.16
CA ARG A 225 8.54 14.21 -13.00
C ARG A 225 7.27 13.56 -12.45
N THR A 226 6.77 12.54 -13.13
CA THR A 226 5.56 11.82 -12.77
C THR A 226 5.87 10.41 -12.32
N LEU A 227 5.11 9.89 -11.37
CA LEU A 227 5.13 8.46 -11.06
C LEU A 227 4.49 7.69 -12.22
N LYS A 228 5.21 6.71 -12.75
CA LYS A 228 4.79 5.90 -13.91
C LYS A 228 4.18 4.56 -13.51
N CYS A 229 4.26 4.20 -12.22
CA CYS A 229 3.67 2.97 -11.68
C CYS A 229 2.37 3.27 -10.92
N PRO A 230 1.45 2.29 -10.80
CA PRO A 230 0.34 2.37 -9.88
C PRO A 230 0.82 2.64 -8.45
N SER A 231 0.10 3.46 -7.70
CA SER A 231 0.48 3.77 -6.34
C SER A 231 -0.75 3.84 -5.43
N LEU A 232 -0.62 3.25 -4.25
CA LEU A 232 -1.58 3.30 -3.17
C LEU A 232 -1.07 4.27 -2.12
N LEU A 233 -1.80 5.36 -1.89
CA LEU A 233 -1.53 6.28 -0.78
C LEU A 233 -2.33 5.87 0.43
N VAL A 234 -1.66 5.81 1.57
CA VAL A 234 -2.25 5.41 2.85
C VAL A 234 -1.93 6.47 3.90
N VAL A 235 -2.92 6.86 4.67
CA VAL A 235 -2.74 7.79 5.78
C VAL A 235 -3.67 7.41 6.93
N GLY A 236 -3.20 7.58 8.18
CA GLY A 236 -4.05 7.45 9.36
C GLY A 236 -4.91 8.71 9.55
N ASP A 237 -6.14 8.57 10.07
CA ASP A 237 -7.08 9.68 10.26
C ASP A 237 -6.52 10.80 11.14
N SER A 238 -5.77 10.43 12.17
CA SER A 238 -5.11 11.35 13.11
C SER A 238 -3.63 11.58 12.82
N SER A 239 -3.12 11.05 11.69
CA SER A 239 -1.71 11.18 11.33
C SER A 239 -1.30 12.64 11.10
N PRO A 240 -0.12 13.06 11.57
CA PRO A 240 0.44 14.39 11.25
C PRO A 240 0.63 14.59 9.74
N ALA A 241 0.72 13.52 8.95
CA ALA A 241 0.93 13.56 7.51
C ALA A 241 -0.36 13.71 6.68
N VAL A 242 -1.55 13.81 7.30
CA VAL A 242 -2.84 13.87 6.57
C VAL A 242 -2.84 14.95 5.50
N ASP A 243 -2.51 16.19 5.85
CA ASP A 243 -2.54 17.30 4.90
C ASP A 243 -1.56 17.11 3.74
N ALA A 244 -0.37 16.59 4.05
CA ALA A 244 0.67 16.31 3.06
C ALA A 244 0.25 15.20 2.08
N VAL A 245 -0.35 14.12 2.59
CA VAL A 245 -0.86 13.00 1.76
C VAL A 245 -2.06 13.44 0.94
N VAL A 246 -2.99 14.20 1.53
CA VAL A 246 -4.17 14.72 0.82
C VAL A 246 -3.76 15.63 -0.33
N SER A 247 -2.71 16.42 -0.19
CA SER A 247 -2.19 17.25 -1.28
C SER A 247 -1.73 16.43 -2.50
N LEU A 248 -1.35 15.16 -2.32
CA LEU A 248 -1.02 14.22 -3.38
C LEU A 248 -2.22 13.38 -3.87
N SER A 249 -3.39 13.46 -3.23
CA SER A 249 -4.54 12.58 -3.52
C SER A 249 -5.09 12.69 -4.94
N TRP A 250 -4.79 13.77 -5.64
CA TRP A 250 -5.12 13.92 -7.06
C TRP A 250 -4.36 12.93 -7.97
N LEU A 251 -3.32 12.26 -7.45
CA LEU A 251 -2.52 11.26 -8.17
C LEU A 251 -3.13 9.85 -8.10
N TYR A 252 -3.86 9.50 -7.00
CA TYR A 252 -4.16 8.09 -6.68
C TYR A 252 -5.41 7.90 -5.82
N SER A 253 -5.83 6.63 -5.63
CA SER A 253 -6.78 6.23 -4.59
C SER A 253 -6.20 6.49 -3.21
N LEU A 254 -6.87 7.29 -2.42
CA LEU A 254 -6.54 7.57 -1.03
C LEU A 254 -7.32 6.59 -0.13
N CYS A 255 -6.63 5.92 0.78
CA CYS A 255 -7.22 5.02 1.75
C CYS A 255 -6.86 5.47 3.17
N TYR A 256 -7.87 5.76 4.02
CA TYR A 256 -7.68 6.09 5.42
C TYR A 256 -7.67 4.80 6.24
N LEU A 257 -6.58 4.49 6.91
CA LEU A 257 -6.43 3.20 7.59
C LEU A 257 -5.76 3.33 8.96
N LEU A 258 -6.47 2.87 9.99
CA LEU A 258 -6.00 2.79 11.39
C LEU A 258 -5.66 1.35 11.84
N ASN A 259 -5.87 0.32 10.99
CA ASN A 259 -5.81 -1.08 11.42
C ASN A 259 -4.95 -1.91 10.46
N PRO A 260 -3.99 -2.73 10.97
CA PRO A 260 -3.16 -3.62 10.17
C PRO A 260 -3.95 -4.56 9.25
N ALA A 261 -5.12 -5.03 9.67
CA ALA A 261 -5.99 -5.87 8.85
C ALA A 261 -6.50 -5.12 7.61
N LYS A 262 -6.99 -3.89 7.79
CA LYS A 262 -7.45 -3.04 6.67
C LYS A 262 -6.31 -2.66 5.73
N LEU A 263 -5.13 -2.38 6.28
CA LEU A 263 -3.94 -2.10 5.45
C LEU A 263 -3.56 -3.33 4.62
N THR A 264 -3.57 -4.51 5.22
CA THR A 264 -3.30 -5.77 4.51
C THR A 264 -4.33 -6.02 3.41
N GLU A 265 -5.61 -5.78 3.68
CA GLU A 265 -6.69 -5.92 2.71
C GLU A 265 -6.52 -4.94 1.53
N ALA A 266 -6.23 -3.67 1.81
CA ALA A 266 -5.96 -2.67 0.79
C ALA A 266 -4.74 -3.04 -0.07
N CYS A 267 -3.64 -3.49 0.55
CA CYS A 267 -2.46 -4.01 -0.15
C CYS A 267 -2.81 -5.21 -1.02
N LYS A 268 -3.63 -6.14 -0.53
CA LYS A 268 -4.08 -7.31 -1.27
C LYS A 268 -4.85 -6.92 -2.53
N TYR A 269 -5.85 -6.03 -2.40
CA TYR A 269 -6.61 -5.55 -3.56
C TYR A 269 -5.75 -4.77 -4.54
N PHE A 270 -4.83 -3.96 -4.05
CA PHE A 270 -3.88 -3.24 -4.89
C PHE A 270 -3.01 -4.19 -5.71
N ILE A 271 -2.41 -5.20 -5.07
CA ILE A 271 -1.57 -6.22 -5.72
C ILE A 271 -2.38 -7.10 -6.69
N GLN A 272 -3.64 -7.41 -6.35
CA GLN A 272 -4.56 -8.11 -7.26
C GLN A 272 -4.89 -7.24 -8.48
N GLY A 273 -5.13 -5.95 -8.29
CA GLY A 273 -5.35 -4.99 -9.37
C GLY A 273 -4.18 -4.90 -10.35
N MET A 274 -2.96 -5.06 -9.87
CA MET A 274 -1.74 -5.16 -10.70
C MET A 274 -1.57 -6.52 -11.38
N GLY A 275 -2.40 -7.51 -11.09
CA GLY A 275 -2.36 -8.83 -11.72
C GLY A 275 -1.37 -9.83 -11.10
N TYR A 276 -0.72 -9.50 -9.99
CA TYR A 276 0.27 -10.37 -9.33
C TYR A 276 -0.34 -11.43 -8.41
N MET A 277 -1.60 -11.26 -8.03
CA MET A 277 -2.35 -12.24 -7.24
C MET A 277 -3.70 -12.54 -7.90
N PRO A 278 -4.20 -13.79 -7.83
CA PRO A 278 -5.51 -14.12 -8.38
C PRO A 278 -6.63 -13.48 -7.55
N ALA A 279 -7.57 -12.83 -8.22
CA ALA A 279 -8.83 -12.43 -7.59
C ALA A 279 -9.75 -13.64 -7.40
N ALA A 280 -10.63 -13.62 -6.39
CA ALA A 280 -11.58 -14.71 -6.12
C ALA A 280 -12.47 -15.06 -7.33
N SER A 281 -12.83 -14.07 -8.15
CA SER A 281 -13.56 -14.24 -9.40
C SER A 281 -12.77 -15.02 -10.46
N MET A 282 -11.47 -14.81 -10.57
CA MET A 282 -10.59 -15.52 -11.51
C MET A 282 -10.43 -16.99 -11.12
N THR A 283 -10.37 -17.29 -9.83
CA THR A 283 -10.27 -18.68 -9.33
C THR A 283 -11.53 -19.49 -9.68
N ARG A 284 -12.72 -18.87 -9.66
CA ARG A 284 -13.98 -19.52 -10.06
C ARG A 284 -14.02 -19.79 -11.56
N LEU A 285 -13.55 -18.87 -12.41
CA LEU A 285 -13.52 -19.04 -13.86
C LEU A 285 -12.55 -20.16 -14.29
N VAL A 286 -11.40 -20.27 -13.66
CA VAL A 286 -10.45 -21.35 -13.94
C VAL A 286 -11.03 -22.71 -13.57
N ARG A 287 -11.72 -22.84 -12.42
CA ARG A 287 -12.39 -24.09 -12.01
C ARG A 287 -13.55 -24.49 -12.93
N SER A 288 -14.32 -23.53 -13.44
CA SER A 288 -15.42 -23.83 -14.36
C SER A 288 -14.93 -24.28 -15.74
N ARG A 289 -13.79 -23.77 -16.22
CA ARG A 289 -13.17 -24.21 -17.48
C ARG A 289 -12.56 -25.59 -17.39
N THR A 290 -11.96 -25.98 -16.27
CA THR A 290 -11.44 -27.34 -16.08
C THR A 290 -12.53 -28.38 -15.92
N ALA A 291 -13.71 -28.02 -15.37
CA ALA A 291 -14.87 -28.93 -15.27
C ALA A 291 -15.57 -29.18 -16.61
N SER A 292 -15.49 -28.24 -17.57
CA SER A 292 -16.07 -28.40 -18.91
C SER A 292 -15.15 -29.13 -19.92
N GLY A 293 -13.89 -29.39 -19.57
CA GLY A 293 -12.92 -30.07 -20.44
C GLY A 293 -12.92 -31.60 -20.33
N SER A 294 -13.71 -32.20 -19.44
CA SER A 294 -13.67 -33.66 -19.18
C SER A 294 -14.82 -34.46 -19.83
N SER A 295 -15.55 -33.91 -20.79
CA SER A 295 -16.62 -34.63 -21.47
C SER A 295 -16.43 -34.82 -22.98
N VAL A 296 -15.19 -35.03 -23.44
CA VAL A 296 -14.95 -35.51 -24.81
C VAL A 296 -13.79 -36.49 -24.79
N THR A 297 -14.06 -37.76 -24.61
CA THR A 297 -13.40 -38.85 -25.34
C THR A 297 -14.00 -40.17 -24.90
N SER A 298 -14.85 -40.72 -25.70
CA SER A 298 -14.85 -42.16 -25.96
C SER A 298 -15.47 -42.39 -27.34
N PHE A 299 -14.60 -42.34 -28.31
CA PHE A 299 -14.81 -43.04 -29.57
C PHE A 299 -13.96 -44.28 -29.50
N ASP A 300 -14.59 -45.40 -29.25
CA ASP A 300 -13.96 -46.67 -29.62
C ASP A 300 -14.91 -47.36 -30.61
N GLY A 301 -14.33 -47.67 -31.78
CA GLY A 301 -15.00 -48.29 -32.88
C GLY A 301 -15.16 -49.78 -32.70
N ASN A 302 -16.28 -50.31 -33.01
CA ASN A 302 -16.30 -51.63 -33.62
C ASN A 302 -17.43 -51.83 -34.61
N ARG A 303 -17.06 -52.21 -35.82
CA ARG A 303 -17.91 -52.61 -36.94
C ARG A 303 -18.72 -53.85 -36.59
N SER A 304 -20.03 -53.84 -36.89
CA SER A 304 -20.72 -55.02 -37.44
C SER A 304 -21.94 -54.58 -38.24
N ARG A 305 -22.01 -55.10 -39.47
CA ARG A 305 -23.11 -55.02 -40.42
C ARG A 305 -24.24 -55.92 -39.98
N SER A 306 -25.52 -55.55 -40.16
CA SER A 306 -26.48 -56.29 -40.96
C SER A 306 -27.84 -55.63 -40.96
N HIS A 307 -28.29 -55.38 -42.14
CA HIS A 307 -29.61 -55.59 -42.82
C HIS A 307 -30.92 -55.29 -42.12
N THR A 308 -31.66 -54.36 -42.78
CA THR A 308 -33.07 -54.42 -43.24
C THR A 308 -34.19 -54.64 -42.22
N ASN A 309 -35.13 -53.75 -42.08
CA ASN A 309 -36.37 -53.79 -42.84
C ASN A 309 -37.36 -52.64 -42.51
N GLU A 310 -38.14 -52.35 -43.46
CA GLU A 310 -39.21 -51.38 -43.57
C GLU A 310 -40.27 -51.42 -42.46
N GLY A 311 -40.97 -50.31 -42.30
CA GLY A 311 -42.34 -50.38 -41.93
C GLY A 311 -42.93 -49.26 -41.08
N ASN A 312 -43.58 -48.39 -41.77
CA ASN A 312 -44.94 -47.87 -41.52
C ASN A 312 -45.16 -46.63 -40.63
N ARG A 313 -45.82 -45.77 -41.30
CA ARG A 313 -46.61 -44.59 -40.94
C ARG A 313 -47.48 -44.76 -39.71
N SER A 314 -47.66 -43.71 -38.92
CA SER A 314 -49.03 -43.20 -38.59
C SER A 314 -48.92 -41.76 -38.02
N ARG A 315 -49.79 -40.93 -38.64
CA ARG A 315 -50.24 -39.61 -38.21
C ARG A 315 -51.25 -39.75 -37.07
N SER A 316 -51.28 -38.76 -36.18
CA SER A 316 -52.50 -38.03 -35.73
C SER A 316 -52.08 -37.02 -34.64
N HIS A 317 -52.37 -35.80 -34.91
CA HIS A 317 -53.42 -34.85 -34.51
C HIS A 317 -53.38 -34.36 -33.06
N THR A 318 -53.08 -33.05 -33.02
CA THR A 318 -53.83 -31.95 -32.38
C THR A 318 -54.54 -32.20 -31.06
N ASN A 319 -54.22 -31.36 -30.05
CA ASN A 319 -55.30 -30.55 -29.49
C ASN A 319 -54.76 -29.34 -28.72
N GLU A 320 -55.44 -28.22 -28.97
CA GLU A 320 -55.27 -26.91 -28.38
C GLU A 320 -55.96 -26.79 -27.02
N GLY A 321 -55.42 -25.81 -26.23
CA GLY A 321 -56.08 -24.82 -25.40
C GLY A 321 -56.43 -25.19 -23.96
N PRO A 322 -56.83 -24.22 -23.12
CA PRO A 322 -56.73 -22.77 -23.27
C PRO A 322 -56.17 -22.03 -22.02
N ARG A 323 -56.05 -20.74 -22.20
CA ARG A 323 -55.72 -19.68 -21.25
C ARG A 323 -56.70 -19.60 -20.05
N SER A 324 -56.18 -19.20 -18.88
CA SER A 324 -56.98 -18.41 -17.94
C SER A 324 -56.13 -17.29 -17.34
N ARG A 325 -56.71 -16.07 -17.48
CA ARG A 325 -56.39 -14.84 -16.79
C ARG A 325 -57.22 -14.75 -15.52
N SER A 326 -56.68 -14.16 -14.45
CA SER A 326 -57.42 -13.37 -13.45
C SER A 326 -56.39 -12.53 -12.71
N HIS A 327 -56.41 -11.25 -12.89
CA HIS A 327 -57.10 -10.11 -12.29
C HIS A 327 -56.71 -9.83 -10.81
N THR A 328 -56.03 -8.72 -10.67
CA THR A 328 -56.26 -7.51 -9.85
C THR A 328 -56.56 -7.65 -8.36
N GLY A 329 -55.85 -6.82 -7.61
CA GLY A 329 -56.20 -6.40 -6.26
C GLY A 329 -55.35 -5.19 -5.83
N ASP A 330 -55.85 -3.99 -6.12
CA ASP A 330 -55.48 -2.73 -5.50
C ASP A 330 -55.81 -2.76 -4.01
N HIS A 331 -55.01 -2.12 -3.18
CA HIS A 331 -55.43 -1.32 -2.03
C HIS A 331 -54.25 -0.52 -1.51
N GLN A 332 -54.30 0.77 -1.75
CA GLN A 332 -54.71 1.89 -0.91
C GLN A 332 -53.56 2.54 -0.10
N ARG A 333 -53.34 3.77 -0.54
CA ARG A 333 -52.69 4.88 0.16
C ARG A 333 -53.29 5.15 1.55
N VAL A 334 -52.46 5.46 2.52
CA VAL A 334 -52.85 6.33 3.64
C VAL A 334 -51.86 7.51 3.73
N ARG A 335 -52.45 8.70 3.55
CA ARG A 335 -51.88 9.99 3.88
C ARG A 335 -52.25 10.35 5.32
N ALA A 336 -51.34 10.94 6.06
CA ALA A 336 -51.66 11.92 7.13
C ALA A 336 -50.39 12.77 7.33
N HIS A 337 -50.46 13.93 7.05
CA HIS A 337 -50.83 15.23 7.64
C HIS A 337 -49.67 15.90 8.37
N THR A 338 -49.36 17.01 7.81
CA THR A 338 -48.67 18.26 8.15
C THR A 338 -49.03 18.76 9.57
N GLU A 339 -48.05 19.25 10.31
CA GLU A 339 -48.20 20.46 11.11
C GLU A 339 -46.95 21.34 11.07
N THR A 340 -47.19 22.54 10.67
CA THR A 340 -46.32 23.71 10.59
C THR A 340 -46.25 24.40 11.95
N MET A 341 -45.09 24.89 12.36
CA MET A 341 -44.99 26.14 13.10
C MET A 341 -43.71 26.89 12.87
N GLU A 342 -43.88 28.14 12.65
CA GLU A 342 -42.99 29.18 12.17
C GLU A 342 -42.02 29.74 13.20
N THR A 343 -40.99 30.34 12.63
CA THR A 343 -40.27 31.61 12.91
C THR A 343 -39.19 31.60 13.99
N THR A 344 -37.96 31.96 13.65
CA THR A 344 -37.45 33.32 13.44
C THR A 344 -36.01 33.34 12.94
N ASN A 345 -35.73 34.33 12.11
CA ASN A 345 -34.47 34.74 11.49
C ASN A 345 -33.25 34.83 12.41
N ASN A 346 -32.04 34.40 11.93
CA ASN A 346 -30.98 35.38 11.69
C ASN A 346 -29.86 34.80 10.82
N SER A 347 -29.46 35.63 9.89
CA SER A 347 -28.38 35.56 8.94
C SER A 347 -27.01 35.22 9.57
N THR A 348 -26.20 34.38 8.91
CA THR A 348 -24.83 34.75 8.47
C THR A 348 -24.17 33.60 7.71
N MET A 349 -23.68 33.98 6.55
CA MET A 349 -22.55 33.51 5.74
C MET A 349 -22.34 32.03 5.43
N ASP A 350 -22.43 31.78 4.14
CA ASP A 350 -21.93 30.65 3.35
C ASP A 350 -20.50 30.22 3.70
N GLN A 351 -20.35 28.95 4.08
CA GLN A 351 -19.15 28.21 3.81
C GLN A 351 -19.57 26.92 3.07
N ALA A 352 -19.19 26.89 1.82
CA ALA A 352 -19.32 25.71 0.96
C ALA A 352 -18.48 24.57 1.52
N THR A 353 -19.13 23.60 2.13
CA THR A 353 -18.53 22.33 2.51
C THR A 353 -18.51 21.43 1.29
N LEU A 354 -17.32 21.24 0.75
CA LEU A 354 -17.01 20.14 -0.19
C LEU A 354 -17.21 18.81 0.55
N LYS A 355 -18.27 18.09 0.21
CA LYS A 355 -18.46 16.71 0.62
C LYS A 355 -17.44 15.85 -0.14
N SER A 356 -16.42 15.37 0.56
CA SER A 356 -15.58 14.28 0.11
C SER A 356 -16.42 13.00 0.10
N ALA A 357 -16.38 12.28 -1.02
CA ALA A 357 -17.01 10.98 -1.13
C ALA A 357 -16.23 9.97 -0.29
N GLU A 358 -16.83 9.46 0.78
CA GLU A 358 -16.36 8.29 1.50
C GLU A 358 -16.54 7.07 0.60
N VAL A 359 -15.43 6.47 0.21
CA VAL A 359 -15.42 5.11 -0.31
C VAL A 359 -15.10 4.19 0.88
N SER A 360 -16.13 3.61 1.47
CA SER A 360 -15.95 2.52 2.42
C SER A 360 -15.49 1.27 1.67
N CYS A 361 -14.26 0.89 1.92
CA CYS A 361 -13.75 -0.46 1.65
C CYS A 361 -13.99 -1.36 2.86
#